data_4834259e3a2e27f53a0850ff3110c3a8
#
_entry.id   4834259e3a2e27f53a0850ff3110c3a8
#
_cell.length_a   1.000
_cell.length_b   1.000
_cell.length_c   1.000
_cell.angle_alpha   90.00
_cell.angle_beta   90.00
_cell.angle_gamma   90.00
#
_symmetry.space_group_name_H-M   'P 1'
#
loop_
_entity.id
_entity.type
_entity.pdbx_description
1 polymer ?
#
loop_
_entity_poly.entity_id
_entity_poly.type
_entity_poly.pdbx_seq_one_letter_code
_entity_poly.pdbx_strand_id
1 'polypeptide(L)'
;LSTGRVLGMIDQWWDFAYTAGDAIKQAGLDAQGCDYIPLPITIDESVKNQWHCSGGVLNVSDGLAITTSCEDVEAALQFVDDLLSQDIHNLRFWGVEGVDYNVDENGEFYRTEEQRTRASDTAYKASHTCTYSYFPQYSGTSDDGINANKPDGQANEFFDGLNDDVKEAFSAYGAETYVDMIGTNEAPGAWYPMWSYSNSFTTDTEGGMAWNKIGEIKHEYLPQVVMAKDFDAAWAEYMDAYNSCDPGAFIGELQTELDKRMEEAAKYE
;
A
#
# COMPACT_ATOMS: atom_id res chain seq x y z
N LEU A 1 0.11 19.32 1.03
CA LEU A 1 -1.09 18.58 0.69
C LEU A 1 -2.30 19.11 1.46
N SER A 2 -2.32 19.06 2.79
CA SER A 2 -3.44 19.41 3.68
C SER A 2 -4.09 20.80 3.45
N THR A 3 -3.45 21.68 2.71
CA THR A 3 -3.97 23.02 2.37
C THR A 3 -4.66 23.08 1.00
N GLY A 4 -4.77 21.96 0.28
CA GLY A 4 -5.36 21.91 -1.07
C GLY A 4 -4.57 22.66 -2.15
N ARG A 5 -3.26 22.91 -1.95
CA ARG A 5 -2.42 23.70 -2.86
C ARG A 5 -1.44 22.89 -3.70
N VAL A 6 -1.42 21.58 -3.52
CA VAL A 6 -0.55 20.67 -4.27
C VAL A 6 -1.40 19.98 -5.33
N LEU A 7 -1.06 20.14 -6.60
CA LEU A 7 -1.83 19.62 -7.73
C LEU A 7 -1.66 18.11 -7.94
N GLY A 8 -0.55 17.55 -7.52
CA GLY A 8 -0.27 16.11 -7.66
C GLY A 8 0.98 15.71 -6.90
N MET A 9 1.14 14.42 -6.71
CA MET A 9 2.28 13.83 -6.03
C MET A 9 2.55 12.45 -6.63
N ILE A 10 3.76 11.94 -6.44
CA ILE A 10 4.13 10.57 -6.73
C ILE A 10 4.48 9.92 -5.39
N ASP A 11 3.54 9.15 -4.87
CA ASP A 11 3.68 8.51 -3.57
C ASP A 11 2.62 7.43 -3.40
N GLN A 12 2.72 6.67 -2.33
CA GLN A 12 1.75 5.64 -1.99
C GLN A 12 0.56 6.28 -1.25
N TRP A 13 -0.62 5.71 -1.48
CA TRP A 13 -1.86 6.24 -0.92
C TRP A 13 -1.81 6.44 0.61
N TRP A 14 -1.24 5.52 1.36
CA TRP A 14 -1.17 5.61 2.82
C TRP A 14 -0.23 6.69 3.34
N ASP A 15 0.70 7.20 2.54
CA ASP A 15 1.62 8.26 2.97
C ASP A 15 0.92 9.62 3.10
N PHE A 16 -0.24 9.79 2.48
CA PHE A 16 -0.97 11.05 2.57
C PHE A 16 -2.43 10.92 3.05
N ALA A 17 -3.10 9.80 2.82
CA ALA A 17 -4.55 9.67 3.03
C ALA A 17 -4.96 9.86 4.50
N TYR A 18 -4.20 9.28 5.42
CA TYR A 18 -4.51 9.32 6.86
C TYR A 18 -4.19 10.64 7.55
N THR A 19 -3.44 11.52 6.92
CA THR A 19 -3.04 12.81 7.49
C THR A 19 -3.53 13.97 6.65
N ALA A 20 -3.00 14.11 5.45
CA ALA A 20 -3.36 15.22 4.56
C ALA A 20 -4.77 15.06 3.99
N GLY A 21 -5.19 13.85 3.63
CA GLY A 21 -6.53 13.57 3.16
C GLY A 21 -7.60 13.87 4.22
N ASP A 22 -7.37 13.41 5.46
CA ASP A 22 -8.27 13.71 6.58
C ASP A 22 -8.32 15.21 6.88
N ALA A 23 -7.19 15.92 6.81
CA ALA A 23 -7.15 17.36 7.00
C ALA A 23 -7.89 18.14 5.90
N ILE A 24 -7.82 17.70 4.65
CA ILE A 24 -8.59 18.24 3.52
C ILE A 24 -10.08 18.10 3.79
N LYS A 25 -10.55 16.92 4.19
CA LYS A 25 -11.95 16.65 4.55
C LYS A 25 -12.42 17.48 5.74
N GLN A 26 -11.63 17.54 6.81
CA GLN A 26 -11.95 18.34 8.00
C GLN A 26 -12.07 19.83 7.68
N ALA A 27 -11.30 20.33 6.71
CA ALA A 27 -11.37 21.70 6.23
C ALA A 27 -12.48 21.97 5.20
N GLY A 28 -13.20 20.93 4.75
CA GLY A 28 -14.23 21.01 3.70
C GLY A 28 -13.65 21.38 2.32
N LEU A 29 -12.38 21.09 2.09
CA LEU A 29 -11.72 21.38 0.83
C LEU A 29 -12.04 20.33 -0.25
N ASP A 30 -12.33 19.09 0.17
CA ASP A 30 -12.83 18.02 -0.68
C ASP A 30 -14.13 18.43 -1.39
N ALA A 31 -15.08 19.03 -0.67
CA ALA A 31 -16.30 19.60 -1.25
C ALA A 31 -16.05 20.78 -2.23
N GLN A 32 -14.80 21.24 -2.36
CA GLN A 32 -14.35 22.25 -3.31
C GLN A 32 -13.51 21.66 -4.45
N GLY A 33 -13.52 20.34 -4.61
CA GLY A 33 -12.77 19.62 -5.63
C GLY A 33 -11.28 19.42 -5.31
N CYS A 34 -10.87 19.51 -4.04
CA CYS A 34 -9.51 19.25 -3.63
C CYS A 34 -9.31 17.74 -3.27
N ASP A 35 -9.61 16.87 -4.21
CA ASP A 35 -9.41 15.44 -4.08
C ASP A 35 -8.28 14.94 -4.98
N TYR A 36 -7.73 13.76 -4.64
CA TYR A 36 -6.69 13.11 -5.42
C TYR A 36 -7.22 11.81 -6.02
N ILE A 37 -6.98 11.64 -7.31
CA ILE A 37 -7.26 10.39 -8.04
C ILE A 37 -5.94 9.80 -8.53
N PRO A 38 -5.82 8.46 -8.63
CA PRO A 38 -4.64 7.82 -9.17
C PRO A 38 -4.56 8.03 -10.68
N LEU A 39 -3.36 8.35 -11.18
CA LEU A 39 -3.08 8.44 -12.61
C LEU A 39 -1.91 7.51 -12.93
N PRO A 40 -2.11 6.43 -13.70
CA PRO A 40 -1.07 5.48 -14.06
C PRO A 40 -0.19 6.04 -15.19
N ILE A 41 0.55 7.10 -14.90
CA ILE A 41 1.37 7.82 -15.86
C ILE A 41 2.69 7.08 -16.06
N THR A 42 3.08 6.84 -17.31
CA THR A 42 4.39 6.36 -17.71
C THR A 42 5.11 7.44 -18.52
N ILE A 43 6.42 7.30 -18.69
CA ILE A 43 7.23 8.30 -19.42
C ILE A 43 6.83 8.40 -20.89
N ASP A 44 6.39 7.32 -21.48
CA ASP A 44 5.79 7.23 -22.80
C ASP A 44 4.94 5.93 -22.95
N GLU A 45 4.19 5.81 -24.03
CA GLU A 45 3.27 4.68 -24.29
C GLU A 45 3.99 3.34 -24.49
N SER A 46 5.29 3.32 -24.77
CA SER A 46 6.05 2.08 -24.94
C SER A 46 6.44 1.44 -23.60
N VAL A 47 6.39 2.21 -22.53
CA VAL A 47 6.72 1.74 -21.18
C VAL A 47 5.50 1.05 -20.57
N LYS A 48 5.68 -0.22 -20.18
CA LYS A 48 4.62 -0.97 -19.51
C LYS A 48 4.25 -0.29 -18.19
N ASN A 49 2.95 -0.03 -18.02
CA ASN A 49 2.43 0.42 -16.73
C ASN A 49 2.64 -0.66 -15.65
N GLN A 50 3.28 -0.29 -14.55
CA GLN A 50 3.54 -1.16 -13.39
C GLN A 50 3.17 -0.48 -12.07
N TRP A 51 2.22 0.44 -12.10
CA TRP A 51 1.72 1.12 -10.90
C TRP A 51 0.91 0.20 -9.97
N HIS A 52 0.38 -0.91 -10.51
CA HIS A 52 -0.25 -1.95 -9.71
C HIS A 52 0.79 -2.78 -8.95
N CYS A 53 0.39 -3.34 -7.84
CA CYS A 53 1.24 -4.21 -7.05
C CYS A 53 1.40 -5.58 -7.73
N SER A 54 2.54 -6.23 -7.51
CA SER A 54 2.71 -7.65 -7.84
C SER A 54 1.75 -8.51 -7.04
N GLY A 55 1.26 -9.59 -7.64
CA GLY A 55 0.38 -10.56 -6.99
C GLY A 55 0.99 -11.13 -5.71
N GLY A 56 0.13 -11.46 -4.75
CA GLY A 56 0.55 -11.87 -3.43
C GLY A 56 1.29 -13.20 -3.44
N VAL A 57 2.42 -13.23 -2.76
CA VAL A 57 3.01 -14.44 -2.21
C VAL A 57 2.91 -14.36 -0.69
N LEU A 58 3.06 -15.48 -0.01
CA LEU A 58 3.09 -15.50 1.44
C LEU A 58 4.20 -14.54 1.94
N ASN A 59 3.78 -13.46 2.60
CA ASN A 59 4.71 -12.56 3.25
C ASN A 59 5.08 -13.12 4.63
N VAL A 60 6.35 -13.46 4.79
CA VAL A 60 6.93 -13.99 6.05
C VAL A 60 7.79 -12.94 6.76
N SER A 61 7.80 -11.70 6.27
CA SER A 61 8.55 -10.59 6.90
C SER A 61 7.83 -10.04 8.12
N ASP A 62 6.51 -10.16 8.14
CA ASP A 62 5.65 -9.72 9.24
C ASP A 62 4.97 -10.92 9.88
N GLY A 63 4.59 -10.79 11.13
CA GLY A 63 3.92 -11.86 11.84
C GLY A 63 3.57 -11.51 13.27
N LEU A 64 2.82 -12.41 13.90
CA LEU A 64 2.50 -12.37 15.32
C LEU A 64 3.43 -13.34 16.06
N ALA A 65 4.04 -12.87 17.14
CA ALA A 65 4.90 -13.68 17.98
C ALA A 65 4.29 -13.87 19.37
N ILE A 66 4.29 -15.10 19.85
CA ILE A 66 3.92 -15.42 21.23
C ILE A 66 5.22 -15.50 22.04
N THR A 67 5.34 -14.66 23.06
CA THR A 67 6.56 -14.57 23.88
C THR A 67 6.64 -15.71 24.90
N THR A 68 7.84 -15.95 25.43
CA THR A 68 8.08 -16.95 26.47
C THR A 68 7.42 -16.61 27.81
N SER A 69 6.90 -15.41 27.98
CA SER A 69 6.12 -15.00 29.16
C SER A 69 4.61 -15.32 29.04
N CYS A 70 4.17 -15.87 27.91
CA CYS A 70 2.80 -16.31 27.75
C CYS A 70 2.54 -17.53 28.61
N GLU A 71 1.57 -17.44 29.51
CA GLU A 71 1.21 -18.54 30.44
C GLU A 71 0.34 -19.60 29.77
N ASP A 72 -0.45 -19.21 28.75
CA ASP A 72 -1.36 -20.11 28.01
C ASP A 72 -1.20 -19.89 26.48
N VAL A 73 -0.29 -20.63 25.91
CA VAL A 73 0.02 -20.57 24.47
C VAL A 73 -1.14 -21.09 23.63
N GLU A 74 -1.88 -22.09 24.11
CA GLU A 74 -3.01 -22.69 23.39
C GLU A 74 -4.16 -21.67 23.28
N ALA A 75 -4.51 -21.01 24.38
CA ALA A 75 -5.51 -19.95 24.36
C ALA A 75 -5.10 -18.75 23.47
N ALA A 76 -3.81 -18.40 23.45
CA ALA A 76 -3.30 -17.35 22.58
C ALA A 76 -3.41 -17.73 21.09
N LEU A 77 -3.12 -18.98 20.74
CA LEU A 77 -3.29 -19.48 19.37
C LEU A 77 -4.77 -19.55 18.97
N GLN A 78 -5.62 -20.03 19.88
CA GLN A 78 -7.08 -20.05 19.64
C GLN A 78 -7.63 -18.63 19.40
N PHE A 79 -7.17 -17.65 20.17
CA PHE A 79 -7.57 -16.25 19.95
C PHE A 79 -7.18 -15.75 18.55
N VAL A 80 -5.98 -16.13 18.06
CA VAL A 80 -5.55 -15.76 16.70
C VAL A 80 -6.39 -16.45 15.64
N ASP A 81 -6.72 -17.73 15.83
CA ASP A 81 -7.57 -18.51 14.95
C ASP A 81 -9.00 -17.92 14.89
N ASP A 82 -9.56 -17.59 16.05
CA ASP A 82 -10.89 -16.96 16.14
C ASP A 82 -10.95 -15.60 15.40
N LEU A 83 -9.85 -14.81 15.44
CA LEU A 83 -9.78 -13.54 14.69
C LEU A 83 -9.86 -13.73 13.17
N LEU A 84 -9.50 -14.91 12.66
CA LEU A 84 -9.52 -15.28 11.26
C LEU A 84 -10.83 -15.94 10.82
N SER A 85 -11.75 -16.24 11.76
CA SER A 85 -13.09 -16.70 11.39
C SER A 85 -13.85 -15.61 10.62
N GLN A 86 -14.60 -16.00 9.58
CA GLN A 86 -15.31 -15.04 8.72
C GLN A 86 -16.28 -14.15 9.51
N ASP A 87 -17.00 -14.72 10.50
CA ASP A 87 -17.94 -13.97 11.33
C ASP A 87 -17.25 -12.87 12.15
N ILE A 88 -16.12 -13.20 12.79
CA ILE A 88 -15.34 -12.23 13.55
C ILE A 88 -14.69 -11.22 12.62
N HIS A 89 -14.23 -11.66 11.46
CA HIS A 89 -13.65 -10.77 10.46
C HIS A 89 -14.68 -9.76 9.95
N ASN A 90 -15.89 -10.21 9.61
CA ASN A 90 -16.99 -9.33 9.22
C ASN A 90 -17.37 -8.35 10.34
N LEU A 91 -17.47 -8.83 11.58
CA LEU A 91 -17.73 -7.96 12.73
C LEU A 91 -16.66 -6.86 12.91
N ARG A 92 -15.41 -7.18 12.64
CA ARG A 92 -14.29 -6.22 12.78
C ARG A 92 -14.26 -5.14 11.69
N PHE A 93 -14.64 -5.48 10.47
CA PHE A 93 -14.49 -4.59 9.31
C PHE A 93 -15.83 -4.04 8.79
N TRP A 94 -16.84 -4.86 8.71
CA TRP A 94 -18.18 -4.45 8.29
C TRP A 94 -19.04 -3.95 9.46
N GLY A 95 -18.85 -4.51 10.64
CA GLY A 95 -19.66 -4.23 11.83
C GLY A 95 -20.85 -5.17 11.95
N VAL A 96 -21.98 -4.65 12.44
CA VAL A 96 -23.20 -5.40 12.72
C VAL A 96 -24.20 -5.20 11.58
N GLU A 97 -24.68 -6.31 10.99
CA GLU A 97 -25.72 -6.29 9.95
C GLU A 97 -26.99 -5.57 10.44
N GLY A 98 -27.58 -4.77 9.57
CA GLY A 98 -28.73 -3.92 9.86
C GLY A 98 -28.41 -2.68 10.69
N VAL A 99 -27.20 -2.57 11.24
CA VAL A 99 -26.73 -1.40 12.00
C VAL A 99 -25.64 -0.67 11.21
N ASP A 100 -24.55 -1.35 10.89
CA ASP A 100 -23.38 -0.77 10.26
C ASP A 100 -23.33 -1.00 8.75
N TYR A 101 -23.95 -2.07 8.29
CA TYR A 101 -24.14 -2.42 6.88
C TYR A 101 -25.45 -3.18 6.68
N ASN A 102 -25.84 -3.35 5.42
CA ASN A 102 -27.00 -4.13 5.02
C ASN A 102 -26.59 -5.18 3.99
N VAL A 103 -27.47 -6.13 3.73
CA VAL A 103 -27.32 -7.17 2.71
C VAL A 103 -28.48 -7.02 1.73
N ASP A 104 -28.20 -7.00 0.44
CA ASP A 104 -29.21 -6.92 -0.61
C ASP A 104 -29.80 -8.30 -0.96
N GLU A 105 -30.71 -8.34 -1.94
CA GLU A 105 -31.37 -9.57 -2.40
C GLU A 105 -30.41 -10.57 -3.08
N ASN A 106 -29.20 -10.12 -3.48
CA ASN A 106 -28.16 -10.95 -4.08
C ASN A 106 -27.13 -11.43 -3.06
N GLY A 107 -27.25 -11.00 -1.80
CA GLY A 107 -26.29 -11.26 -0.75
C GLY A 107 -25.13 -10.29 -0.71
N GLU A 108 -25.18 -9.18 -1.46
CA GLU A 108 -24.11 -8.19 -1.55
C GLU A 108 -24.21 -7.21 -0.37
N PHE A 109 -23.07 -6.97 0.29
CA PHE A 109 -22.97 -6.02 1.39
C PHE A 109 -22.92 -4.59 0.84
N TYR A 110 -23.67 -3.72 1.48
CA TYR A 110 -23.68 -2.29 1.18
C TYR A 110 -23.97 -1.45 2.41
N ARG A 111 -23.63 -0.17 2.33
CA ARG A 111 -23.95 0.84 3.35
C ARG A 111 -24.82 1.93 2.75
N THR A 112 -25.74 2.42 3.56
CA THR A 112 -26.44 3.67 3.27
C THR A 112 -25.51 4.86 3.52
N GLU A 113 -25.84 6.04 2.99
CA GLU A 113 -25.09 7.27 3.23
C GLU A 113 -24.99 7.58 4.75
N GLU A 114 -26.05 7.33 5.52
CA GLU A 114 -26.03 7.49 6.97
C GLU A 114 -25.05 6.52 7.65
N GLN A 115 -25.00 5.25 7.21
CA GLN A 115 -24.07 4.26 7.72
C GLN A 115 -22.63 4.61 7.36
N ARG A 116 -22.36 5.08 6.15
CA ARG A 116 -21.03 5.57 5.72
C ARG A 116 -20.57 6.77 6.53
N THR A 117 -21.46 7.76 6.72
CA THR A 117 -21.18 8.95 7.54
C THR A 117 -20.86 8.55 8.99
N ARG A 118 -21.65 7.67 9.57
CA ARG A 118 -21.43 7.16 10.93
C ARG A 118 -20.13 6.36 11.03
N ALA A 119 -19.83 5.52 10.05
CA ALA A 119 -18.59 4.76 9.99
C ALA A 119 -17.34 5.65 9.84
N SER A 120 -17.45 6.87 9.33
CA SER A 120 -16.37 7.84 9.29
C SER A 120 -16.20 8.66 10.58
N ASP A 121 -17.20 8.67 11.47
CA ASP A 121 -17.14 9.41 12.73
C ASP A 121 -16.11 8.80 13.70
N THR A 122 -15.19 9.63 14.19
CA THR A 122 -14.08 9.19 15.05
C THR A 122 -14.55 8.61 16.38
N ALA A 123 -15.61 9.18 16.98
CA ALA A 123 -16.12 8.72 18.26
C ALA A 123 -16.86 7.39 18.09
N TYR A 124 -17.59 7.23 16.99
CA TYR A 124 -18.23 5.97 16.64
C TYR A 124 -17.19 4.87 16.41
N LYS A 125 -16.18 5.13 15.60
CA LYS A 125 -15.04 4.21 15.36
C LYS A 125 -14.41 3.76 16.67
N ALA A 126 -14.10 4.68 17.56
CA ALA A 126 -13.45 4.37 18.83
C ALA A 126 -14.25 3.45 19.75
N SER A 127 -15.59 3.41 19.59
CA SER A 127 -16.48 2.61 20.42
C SER A 127 -17.03 1.34 19.76
N HIS A 128 -16.96 1.23 18.43
CA HIS A 128 -17.64 0.18 17.66
C HIS A 128 -16.71 -0.62 16.73
N THR A 129 -15.48 -0.18 16.50
CA THR A 129 -14.56 -0.90 15.62
C THR A 129 -13.34 -1.42 16.36
N CYS A 130 -12.72 -2.47 15.81
CA CYS A 130 -11.43 -2.93 16.26
C CYS A 130 -10.36 -1.91 15.83
N THR A 131 -9.85 -1.13 16.79
CA THR A 131 -8.83 -0.11 16.52
C THR A 131 -7.43 -0.68 16.28
N TYR A 132 -7.21 -1.98 16.53
CA TYR A 132 -5.92 -2.62 16.36
C TYR A 132 -5.78 -3.23 14.96
N SER A 133 -5.19 -2.48 14.05
CA SER A 133 -5.06 -2.85 12.63
C SER A 133 -4.08 -3.99 12.34
N TYR A 134 -3.18 -4.31 13.28
CA TYR A 134 -2.15 -5.35 13.10
C TYR A 134 -2.61 -6.77 13.48
N PHE A 135 -3.82 -6.94 13.97
CA PHE A 135 -4.37 -8.29 14.12
C PHE A 135 -4.51 -8.97 12.76
N PRO A 136 -4.32 -10.30 12.70
CA PRO A 136 -4.46 -11.07 11.46
C PRO A 136 -5.77 -10.75 10.74
N GLN A 137 -5.71 -10.64 9.42
CA GLN A 137 -6.84 -10.23 8.60
C GLN A 137 -6.69 -10.73 7.16
N TYR A 138 -7.81 -10.90 6.49
CA TYR A 138 -7.87 -11.20 5.07
C TYR A 138 -8.04 -9.94 4.23
N SER A 139 -7.60 -10.02 2.98
CA SER A 139 -7.91 -9.09 1.90
C SER A 139 -8.59 -9.84 0.77
N GLY A 140 -9.17 -9.12 -0.19
CA GLY A 140 -9.86 -9.72 -1.32
C GLY A 140 -11.26 -10.19 -0.98
N THR A 141 -11.75 -11.20 -1.67
CA THR A 141 -13.12 -11.72 -1.55
C THR A 141 -13.25 -12.63 -0.34
N SER A 142 -14.37 -12.54 0.37
CA SER A 142 -14.70 -13.38 1.50
C SER A 142 -15.11 -14.80 1.06
N ASP A 143 -15.32 -15.69 2.02
CA ASP A 143 -15.67 -17.10 1.78
C ASP A 143 -17.00 -17.29 1.05
N ASP A 144 -17.88 -16.29 1.05
CA ASP A 144 -19.14 -16.33 0.30
C ASP A 144 -18.94 -16.18 -1.23
N GLY A 145 -17.77 -15.77 -1.68
CA GLY A 145 -17.44 -15.55 -3.08
C GLY A 145 -18.10 -14.30 -3.70
N ILE A 146 -18.77 -13.49 -2.91
CA ILE A 146 -19.55 -12.31 -3.34
C ILE A 146 -18.94 -11.04 -2.77
N ASN A 147 -18.74 -11.01 -1.46
CA ASN A 147 -18.36 -9.80 -0.74
C ASN A 147 -16.85 -9.66 -0.58
N ALA A 148 -16.39 -8.43 -0.55
CA ALA A 148 -15.04 -8.16 -0.12
C ALA A 148 -14.90 -8.33 1.40
N ASN A 149 -13.75 -8.81 1.85
CA ASN A 149 -13.44 -8.95 3.27
C ASN A 149 -13.47 -7.61 4.03
N LYS A 150 -13.37 -6.49 3.32
CA LYS A 150 -13.40 -5.14 3.89
C LYS A 150 -14.23 -4.21 3.00
N PRO A 151 -14.90 -3.19 3.58
CA PRO A 151 -15.72 -2.26 2.81
C PRO A 151 -14.97 -1.51 1.72
N ASP A 152 -13.72 -1.16 1.94
CA ASP A 152 -12.88 -0.45 0.98
C ASP A 152 -12.46 -1.32 -0.23
N GLY A 153 -12.58 -2.64 -0.11
CA GLY A 153 -12.40 -3.58 -1.21
C GLY A 153 -13.68 -3.90 -1.98
N GLN A 154 -14.84 -3.44 -1.53
CA GLN A 154 -16.14 -3.65 -2.16
C GLN A 154 -16.37 -2.55 -3.20
N ALA A 155 -16.51 -2.92 -4.47
CA ALA A 155 -16.53 -1.95 -5.58
C ALA A 155 -17.65 -0.90 -5.45
N ASN A 156 -18.89 -1.33 -5.14
CA ASN A 156 -20.02 -0.44 -4.93
C ASN A 156 -19.80 0.51 -3.73
N GLU A 157 -19.28 0.00 -2.60
CA GLU A 157 -19.00 0.82 -1.42
C GLU A 157 -17.90 1.84 -1.68
N PHE A 158 -16.85 1.45 -2.41
CA PHE A 158 -15.78 2.35 -2.81
C PHE A 158 -16.34 3.50 -3.66
N PHE A 159 -17.02 3.17 -4.76
CA PHE A 159 -17.52 4.17 -5.71
C PHE A 159 -18.59 5.08 -5.10
N ASP A 160 -19.55 4.51 -4.37
CA ASP A 160 -20.60 5.27 -3.68
C ASP A 160 -20.05 6.24 -2.64
N GLY A 161 -18.94 5.88 -2.00
CA GLY A 161 -18.27 6.69 -0.99
C GLY A 161 -17.45 7.86 -1.55
N LEU A 162 -17.25 7.95 -2.87
CA LEU A 162 -16.52 9.04 -3.52
C LEU A 162 -17.37 10.31 -3.59
N ASN A 163 -16.71 11.46 -3.61
CA ASN A 163 -17.35 12.75 -3.92
C ASN A 163 -17.76 12.82 -5.41
N ASP A 164 -18.74 13.66 -5.74
CA ASP A 164 -19.32 13.71 -7.08
C ASP A 164 -18.31 14.09 -8.19
N ASP A 165 -17.39 14.99 -7.92
CA ASP A 165 -16.32 15.37 -8.84
C ASP A 165 -15.30 14.25 -9.06
N VAL A 166 -15.02 13.45 -8.03
CA VAL A 166 -14.18 12.25 -8.14
C VAL A 166 -14.90 11.16 -8.94
N LYS A 167 -16.21 10.95 -8.71
CA LYS A 167 -17.05 10.03 -9.51
C LYS A 167 -17.07 10.45 -10.99
N GLU A 168 -17.20 11.73 -11.26
CA GLU A 168 -17.14 12.25 -12.63
C GLU A 168 -15.78 11.96 -13.28
N ALA A 169 -14.69 12.17 -12.57
CA ALA A 169 -13.35 11.88 -13.05
C ALA A 169 -13.16 10.40 -13.32
N PHE A 170 -13.53 9.50 -12.38
CA PHE A 170 -13.47 8.04 -12.58
C PHE A 170 -14.30 7.61 -13.79
N SER A 171 -15.53 8.12 -13.90
CA SER A 171 -16.43 7.80 -15.03
C SER A 171 -15.87 8.27 -16.37
N ALA A 172 -15.16 9.40 -16.41
CA ALA A 172 -14.51 9.89 -17.63
C ALA A 172 -13.38 8.96 -18.11
N TYR A 173 -12.76 8.20 -17.20
CA TYR A 173 -11.78 7.16 -17.51
C TYR A 173 -12.42 5.77 -17.73
N GLY A 174 -13.75 5.64 -17.56
CA GLY A 174 -14.45 4.36 -17.63
C GLY A 174 -14.11 3.42 -16.46
N ALA A 175 -13.79 3.98 -15.31
CA ALA A 175 -13.35 3.27 -14.11
C ALA A 175 -14.36 3.45 -12.97
N GLU A 176 -14.48 2.45 -12.11
CA GLU A 176 -15.25 2.47 -10.87
C GLU A 176 -14.36 2.19 -9.65
N THR A 177 -13.17 1.65 -9.87
CA THR A 177 -12.22 1.29 -8.80
C THR A 177 -10.80 1.76 -9.13
N TYR A 178 -9.92 1.74 -8.14
CA TYR A 178 -8.48 1.96 -8.36
C TYR A 178 -7.87 0.89 -9.27
N VAL A 179 -8.39 -0.35 -9.23
CA VAL A 179 -7.91 -1.44 -10.10
C VAL A 179 -8.19 -1.11 -11.56
N ASP A 180 -9.36 -0.52 -11.87
CA ASP A 180 -9.69 -0.10 -13.22
C ASP A 180 -8.76 1.01 -13.72
N MET A 181 -8.35 1.90 -12.82
CA MET A 181 -7.42 3.00 -13.14
C MET A 181 -5.98 2.55 -13.28
N ILE A 182 -5.50 1.68 -12.38
CA ILE A 182 -4.07 1.38 -12.21
C ILE A 182 -3.72 0.03 -12.83
N GLY A 183 -4.66 -0.90 -12.90
CA GLY A 183 -4.49 -2.27 -13.39
C GLY A 183 -4.54 -3.32 -12.28
N THR A 184 -4.73 -4.57 -12.70
CA THR A 184 -4.80 -5.73 -11.80
C THR A 184 -3.41 -6.15 -11.34
N ASN A 185 -3.34 -6.84 -10.20
CA ASN A 185 -2.11 -7.46 -9.74
C ASN A 185 -1.58 -8.47 -10.75
N GLU A 186 -0.27 -8.50 -10.90
CA GLU A 186 0.43 -9.49 -11.74
C GLU A 186 1.17 -10.50 -10.85
N ALA A 187 1.44 -11.67 -11.41
CA ALA A 187 2.31 -12.62 -10.76
C ALA A 187 3.72 -12.02 -10.57
N PRO A 188 4.37 -12.22 -9.43
CA PRO A 188 5.70 -11.70 -9.20
C PRO A 188 6.70 -12.26 -10.21
N GLY A 189 7.56 -11.39 -10.75
CA GLY A 189 8.65 -11.78 -11.64
C GLY A 189 9.85 -12.32 -10.87
N ALA A 190 10.87 -12.75 -11.59
CA ALA A 190 12.11 -13.31 -11.02
C ALA A 190 12.82 -12.36 -10.02
N TRP A 191 12.68 -11.05 -10.18
CA TRP A 191 13.24 -10.05 -9.27
C TRP A 191 12.49 -9.96 -7.92
N TYR A 192 11.26 -10.46 -7.85
CA TYR A 192 10.43 -10.38 -6.65
C TYR A 192 11.11 -10.92 -5.38
N PRO A 193 11.84 -12.04 -5.39
CA PRO A 193 12.57 -12.51 -4.23
C PRO A 193 13.58 -11.52 -3.66
N MET A 194 13.94 -10.49 -4.44
CA MET A 194 14.89 -9.44 -4.06
C MET A 194 14.25 -8.17 -3.50
N TRP A 195 12.92 -8.09 -3.49
CA TRP A 195 12.15 -6.88 -3.16
C TRP A 195 12.64 -6.15 -1.90
N SER A 196 12.91 -6.87 -0.84
CA SER A 196 13.36 -6.29 0.43
C SER A 196 14.81 -6.65 0.78
N TYR A 197 15.55 -7.26 -0.13
CA TYR A 197 16.91 -7.73 0.18
C TYR A 197 17.85 -6.59 0.56
N SER A 198 17.68 -5.41 -0.03
CA SER A 198 18.47 -4.23 0.31
C SER A 198 18.39 -3.85 1.80
N ASN A 199 17.31 -4.22 2.49
CA ASN A 199 17.18 -4.02 3.93
C ASN A 199 18.08 -4.96 4.76
N SER A 200 18.63 -5.99 4.13
CA SER A 200 19.54 -6.96 4.74
C SER A 200 21.01 -6.56 4.63
N PHE A 201 21.33 -5.51 3.86
CA PHE A 201 22.70 -5.03 3.73
C PHE A 201 23.20 -4.45 5.05
N THR A 202 24.40 -4.88 5.44
CA THR A 202 25.11 -4.36 6.59
C THR A 202 26.43 -3.73 6.17
N THR A 203 27.05 -2.96 7.02
CA THR A 203 28.37 -2.37 6.76
C THR A 203 29.53 -3.38 6.86
N ASP A 204 29.22 -4.64 7.06
CA ASP A 204 30.22 -5.71 7.15
C ASP A 204 30.67 -6.22 5.78
N THR A 205 29.95 -5.83 4.71
CA THR A 205 30.27 -6.21 3.32
C THR A 205 30.58 -4.97 2.47
N GLU A 206 31.32 -5.16 1.38
CA GLU A 206 31.63 -4.08 0.42
C GLU A 206 30.36 -3.53 -0.23
N GLY A 207 29.42 -4.43 -0.60
CA GLY A 207 28.11 -4.04 -1.15
C GLY A 207 27.26 -3.26 -0.14
N GLY A 208 27.24 -3.66 1.12
CA GLY A 208 26.54 -2.94 2.18
C GLY A 208 27.15 -1.57 2.50
N MET A 209 28.49 -1.47 2.48
CA MET A 209 29.15 -0.16 2.62
C MET A 209 28.82 0.77 1.45
N ALA A 210 28.84 0.23 0.21
CA ALA A 210 28.46 0.98 -0.99
C ALA A 210 27.00 1.45 -0.89
N TRP A 211 26.06 0.57 -0.50
CA TRP A 211 24.66 0.90 -0.32
C TRP A 211 24.43 2.06 0.63
N ASN A 212 25.06 2.04 1.81
CA ASN A 212 24.93 3.12 2.78
C ASN A 212 25.47 4.45 2.27
N LYS A 213 26.67 4.44 1.63
CA LYS A 213 27.25 5.65 1.02
C LYS A 213 26.38 6.20 -0.10
N ILE A 214 25.82 5.34 -0.96
CA ILE A 214 24.87 5.74 -2.00
C ILE A 214 23.66 6.44 -1.38
N GLY A 215 23.13 5.93 -0.28
CA GLY A 215 22.03 6.55 0.47
C GLY A 215 22.39 7.97 0.94
N GLU A 216 23.56 8.15 1.55
CA GLU A 216 24.05 9.46 2.00
C GLU A 216 24.19 10.45 0.84
N ILE A 217 24.85 10.05 -0.25
CA ILE A 217 25.03 10.88 -1.45
C ILE A 217 23.69 11.26 -2.09
N LYS A 218 22.71 10.33 -2.17
CA LYS A 218 21.37 10.64 -2.66
C LYS A 218 20.69 11.73 -1.81
N HIS A 219 20.74 11.61 -0.51
CA HIS A 219 20.14 12.60 0.38
C HIS A 219 20.81 13.98 0.31
N GLU A 220 22.11 14.01 0.07
CA GLU A 220 22.87 15.26 -0.04
C GLU A 220 22.67 15.95 -1.40
N TYR A 221 22.81 15.22 -2.50
CA TYR A 221 22.91 15.78 -3.84
C TYR A 221 21.57 15.91 -4.58
N LEU A 222 20.64 14.96 -4.46
CA LEU A 222 19.40 15.04 -5.23
C LEU A 222 18.56 16.29 -4.97
N PRO A 223 18.42 16.79 -3.74
CA PRO A 223 17.75 18.09 -3.51
C PRO A 223 18.47 19.25 -4.21
N GLN A 224 19.79 19.21 -4.28
CA GLN A 224 20.60 20.24 -4.96
C GLN A 224 20.40 20.18 -6.49
N VAL A 225 20.36 18.98 -7.06
CA VAL A 225 20.08 18.77 -8.50
C VAL A 225 18.70 19.32 -8.85
N VAL A 226 17.66 19.02 -8.04
CA VAL A 226 16.29 19.49 -8.27
C VAL A 226 16.19 21.02 -8.22
N MET A 227 16.98 21.67 -7.37
CA MET A 227 16.98 23.12 -7.19
C MET A 227 18.00 23.85 -8.09
N ALA A 228 18.82 23.13 -8.84
CA ALA A 228 19.90 23.71 -9.63
C ALA A 228 19.38 24.56 -10.79
N LYS A 229 20.07 25.67 -11.07
CA LYS A 229 19.81 26.47 -12.28
C LYS A 229 20.41 25.80 -13.52
N ASP A 230 21.51 25.10 -13.35
CA ASP A 230 22.21 24.30 -14.37
C ASP A 230 22.08 22.83 -13.96
N PHE A 231 21.09 22.15 -14.51
CA PHE A 231 20.80 20.76 -14.21
C PHE A 231 21.96 19.84 -14.63
N ASP A 232 22.53 20.04 -15.81
CA ASP A 232 23.54 19.14 -16.36
C ASP A 232 24.82 19.16 -15.51
N ALA A 233 25.24 20.35 -15.06
CA ALA A 233 26.39 20.49 -14.17
C ALA A 233 26.12 19.83 -12.81
N ALA A 234 24.97 20.07 -12.18
CA ALA A 234 24.62 19.49 -10.90
C ALA A 234 24.43 17.96 -10.98
N TRP A 235 23.87 17.47 -12.09
CA TRP A 235 23.73 16.04 -12.33
C TRP A 235 25.08 15.36 -12.50
N ALA A 236 26.00 15.97 -13.23
CA ALA A 236 27.36 15.44 -13.40
C ALA A 236 28.09 15.32 -12.05
N GLU A 237 27.98 16.34 -11.20
CA GLU A 237 28.57 16.32 -9.85
C GLU A 237 27.96 15.21 -8.98
N TYR A 238 26.65 15.05 -9.01
CA TYR A 238 25.96 13.93 -8.34
C TYR A 238 26.47 12.58 -8.85
N MET A 239 26.57 12.39 -10.15
CA MET A 239 27.01 11.12 -10.75
C MET A 239 28.48 10.80 -10.43
N ASP A 240 29.35 11.80 -10.35
CA ASP A 240 30.73 11.62 -9.91
C ASP A 240 30.78 11.15 -8.44
N ALA A 241 30.01 11.79 -7.57
CA ALA A 241 29.88 11.37 -6.16
C ALA A 241 29.29 9.96 -6.03
N TYR A 242 28.21 9.66 -6.76
CA TYR A 242 27.58 8.33 -6.81
C TYR A 242 28.56 7.24 -7.27
N ASN A 243 29.29 7.47 -8.35
CA ASN A 243 30.25 6.51 -8.88
C ASN A 243 31.41 6.25 -7.90
N SER A 244 31.79 7.24 -7.09
CA SER A 244 32.81 7.10 -6.05
C SER A 244 32.41 6.17 -4.90
N CYS A 245 31.12 5.83 -4.77
CA CYS A 245 30.59 4.92 -3.76
C CYS A 245 30.74 3.43 -4.11
N ASP A 246 31.32 3.09 -5.24
CA ASP A 246 31.44 1.71 -5.74
C ASP A 246 30.07 0.99 -5.90
N PRO A 247 29.17 1.51 -6.74
CA PRO A 247 27.88 0.86 -6.99
C PRO A 247 28.04 -0.55 -7.59
N GLY A 248 29.19 -0.87 -8.17
CA GLY A 248 29.51 -2.19 -8.67
C GLY A 248 29.56 -3.26 -7.57
N ALA A 249 30.09 -2.94 -6.42
CA ALA A 249 30.13 -3.85 -5.28
C ALA A 249 28.69 -4.15 -4.78
N PHE A 250 27.82 -3.15 -4.71
CA PHE A 250 26.40 -3.31 -4.37
C PHE A 250 25.66 -4.22 -5.36
N ILE A 251 25.81 -3.94 -6.67
CA ILE A 251 25.17 -4.74 -7.72
C ILE A 251 25.69 -6.18 -7.72
N GLY A 252 26.99 -6.39 -7.51
CA GLY A 252 27.59 -7.73 -7.45
C GLY A 252 27.06 -8.57 -6.30
N GLU A 253 26.85 -7.98 -5.13
CA GLU A 253 26.26 -8.65 -3.98
C GLU A 253 24.78 -8.98 -4.22
N LEU A 254 23.99 -8.05 -4.80
CA LEU A 254 22.62 -8.29 -5.23
C LEU A 254 22.52 -9.44 -6.24
N GLN A 255 23.38 -9.45 -7.26
CA GLN A 255 23.36 -10.48 -8.29
C GLN A 255 23.66 -11.87 -7.69
N THR A 256 24.63 -11.93 -6.79
CA THR A 256 24.99 -13.18 -6.11
C THR A 256 23.80 -13.76 -5.32
N GLU A 257 23.07 -12.94 -4.61
CA GLU A 257 21.88 -13.40 -3.86
C GLU A 257 20.73 -13.74 -4.80
N LEU A 258 20.52 -12.98 -5.88
CA LEU A 258 19.51 -13.30 -6.89
C LEU A 258 19.77 -14.69 -7.51
N ASP A 259 20.98 -14.94 -7.95
CA ASP A 259 21.37 -16.22 -8.55
C ASP A 259 21.09 -17.39 -7.59
N LYS A 260 21.47 -17.23 -6.33
CA LYS A 260 21.20 -18.22 -5.28
C LYS A 260 19.68 -18.47 -5.10
N ARG A 261 18.85 -17.42 -5.07
CA ARG A 261 17.40 -17.56 -4.93
C ARG A 261 16.75 -18.19 -6.15
N MET A 262 17.25 -17.87 -7.34
CA MET A 262 16.81 -18.49 -8.60
C MET A 262 17.15 -19.99 -8.62
N GLU A 263 18.37 -20.38 -8.20
CA GLU A 263 18.73 -21.79 -8.06
C GLU A 263 17.88 -22.55 -7.02
N GLU A 264 17.51 -21.86 -5.93
CA GLU A 264 16.64 -22.43 -4.91
C GLU A 264 15.23 -22.65 -5.44
N ALA A 265 14.65 -21.65 -6.11
CA ALA A 265 13.31 -21.70 -6.71
C ALA A 265 13.20 -22.83 -7.74
N ALA A 266 14.20 -23.00 -8.58
CA ALA A 266 14.24 -24.07 -9.61
C ALA A 266 14.19 -25.51 -9.05
N LYS A 267 14.37 -25.72 -7.74
CA LYS A 267 14.25 -27.04 -7.11
C LYS A 267 12.79 -27.45 -6.85
N TYR A 268 11.88 -26.51 -6.94
CA TYR A 268 10.45 -26.69 -6.61
C TYR A 268 9.53 -26.54 -7.85
N GLU A 269 10.10 -26.21 -9.01
CA GLU A 269 9.44 -26.26 -10.32
C GLU A 269 9.52 -27.70 -10.91
#